data_416bac5b63b625a77875992f369259a1
#
_entry.id   416bac5b63b625a77875992f369259a1
#
_cell.length_a   1.000
_cell.length_b   1.000
_cell.length_c   1.000
_cell.angle_alpha   90.00
_cell.angle_beta   90.00
_cell.angle_gamma   90.00
#
_symmetry.space_group_name_H-M   'P 1'
#
loop_
_entity.id
_entity.type
_entity.pdbx_description
1 polymer ?
#
loop_
_entity_poly.entity_id
_entity_poly.type
_entity_poly.pdbx_seq_one_letter_code
_entity_poly.pdbx_strand_id
1 'polypeptide(L)'
;MKIIISILFAILLTNCSGNKMKPTDFKDQKPRLIIEDYLSGNVKAWGILQNRSGKVTRQFSADLNGTWDGKKLILDEEFNWSDGEVQKRQWKINKLDEHLYEGVAGDVVGTAKGFSYGPAFKFEYVLLVPVKGKEMKIT
;
A
#
# COMPACT_ATOMS: atom_id res chain seq x y z
N MET A 1 -34.07 23.08 -32.13
CA MET A 1 -32.67 22.77 -32.39
C MET A 1 -31.72 23.13 -31.21
N LYS A 2 -31.91 24.27 -30.51
CA LYS A 2 -31.07 24.67 -29.38
C LYS A 2 -31.19 23.77 -28.14
N ILE A 3 -32.35 23.18 -27.85
CA ILE A 3 -32.60 22.30 -26.69
C ILE A 3 -31.92 20.94 -26.86
N ILE A 4 -31.87 20.40 -28.08
CA ILE A 4 -31.25 19.08 -28.34
C ILE A 4 -29.73 19.16 -28.19
N ILE A 5 -29.10 20.27 -28.54
CA ILE A 5 -27.66 20.49 -28.39
C ILE A 5 -27.28 20.59 -26.90
N SER A 6 -28.13 21.21 -26.04
CA SER A 6 -27.89 21.29 -24.60
C SER A 6 -27.98 19.95 -23.92
N ILE A 7 -28.88 19.06 -24.34
CA ILE A 7 -29.00 17.70 -23.77
C ILE A 7 -27.82 16.83 -24.19
N LEU A 8 -27.33 16.95 -25.42
CA LEU A 8 -26.17 16.19 -25.90
C LEU A 8 -24.88 16.59 -25.16
N PHE A 9 -24.73 17.86 -24.78
CA PHE A 9 -23.56 18.34 -24.02
C PHE A 9 -23.58 17.89 -22.57
N ALA A 10 -24.76 17.70 -21.95
CA ALA A 10 -24.90 17.21 -20.58
C ALA A 10 -24.52 15.73 -20.43
N ILE A 11 -24.66 14.91 -21.48
CA ILE A 11 -24.33 13.47 -21.48
C ILE A 11 -22.81 13.22 -21.52
N LEU A 12 -22.02 14.18 -22.01
CA LEU A 12 -20.56 14.06 -22.10
C LEU A 12 -19.81 14.27 -20.78
N LEU A 13 -20.49 14.69 -19.70
CA LEU A 13 -19.87 14.98 -18.40
C LEU A 13 -19.94 13.82 -17.37
N THR A 14 -20.50 12.68 -17.75
CA THR A 14 -20.78 11.60 -16.77
C THR A 14 -19.80 10.42 -16.78
N ASN A 15 -18.63 10.51 -17.41
CA ASN A 15 -17.69 9.37 -17.49
C ASN A 15 -16.28 9.67 -16.98
N CYS A 16 -16.16 10.03 -15.71
CA CYS A 16 -14.89 9.92 -14.96
C CYS A 16 -15.06 9.22 -13.61
N SER A 17 -15.87 8.17 -13.57
CA SER A 17 -15.84 7.21 -12.46
C SER A 17 -14.87 6.08 -12.83
N GLY A 18 -13.58 6.36 -12.76
CA GLY A 18 -12.56 5.31 -12.85
C GLY A 18 -12.82 4.29 -11.74
N ASN A 19 -13.22 3.07 -12.10
CA ASN A 19 -13.32 1.96 -11.15
C ASN A 19 -11.96 1.78 -10.48
N LYS A 20 -11.87 2.14 -9.19
CA LYS A 20 -10.66 1.89 -8.41
C LYS A 20 -10.48 0.39 -8.29
N MET A 21 -9.33 -0.11 -8.71
CA MET A 21 -8.93 -1.51 -8.56
C MET A 21 -8.99 -1.90 -7.08
N LYS A 22 -9.57 -3.06 -6.78
CA LYS A 22 -9.68 -3.62 -5.43
C LYS A 22 -8.90 -4.94 -5.35
N PRO A 23 -8.35 -5.31 -4.19
CA PRO A 23 -7.70 -6.61 -4.03
C PRO A 23 -8.60 -7.78 -4.42
N THR A 24 -9.91 -7.70 -4.14
CA THR A 24 -10.90 -8.71 -4.49
C THR A 24 -11.05 -8.98 -6.00
N ASP A 25 -10.59 -8.07 -6.85
CA ASP A 25 -10.62 -8.25 -8.31
C ASP A 25 -9.62 -9.35 -8.75
N PHE A 26 -8.70 -9.74 -7.86
CA PHE A 26 -7.67 -10.76 -8.08
C PHE A 26 -7.97 -12.11 -7.42
N LYS A 27 -9.13 -12.28 -6.76
CA LYS A 27 -9.43 -13.44 -5.91
C LYS A 27 -9.27 -14.80 -6.60
N ASP A 28 -9.57 -14.87 -7.89
CA ASP A 28 -9.54 -16.11 -8.68
C ASP A 28 -8.22 -16.26 -9.46
N GLN A 29 -7.28 -15.34 -9.31
CA GLN A 29 -5.98 -15.37 -9.99
C GLN A 29 -4.95 -16.14 -9.18
N LYS A 30 -3.95 -16.70 -9.89
CA LYS A 30 -2.84 -17.45 -9.30
C LYS A 30 -1.49 -16.91 -9.79
N PRO A 31 -0.39 -17.15 -9.04
CA PRO A 31 -0.32 -17.87 -7.75
C PRO A 31 -0.96 -17.06 -6.63
N ARG A 32 -1.39 -17.74 -5.56
CA ARG A 32 -1.83 -17.06 -4.34
C ARG A 32 -0.62 -16.54 -3.57
N LEU A 33 -0.63 -15.28 -3.19
CA LEU A 33 0.36 -14.67 -2.33
C LEU A 33 0.01 -14.91 -0.85
N ILE A 34 0.86 -15.64 -0.14
CA ILE A 34 0.78 -15.84 1.31
C ILE A 34 1.85 -14.95 1.92
N ILE A 35 1.44 -13.87 2.57
CA ILE A 35 2.34 -12.79 3.02
C ILE A 35 3.35 -13.30 4.04
N GLU A 36 2.90 -14.10 4.98
CA GLU A 36 3.76 -14.66 6.03
C GLU A 36 4.83 -15.60 5.48
N ASP A 37 4.55 -16.31 4.40
CA ASP A 37 5.55 -17.17 3.74
C ASP A 37 6.50 -16.34 2.87
N TYR A 38 5.93 -15.40 2.09
CA TYR A 38 6.69 -14.57 1.16
C TYR A 38 7.68 -13.63 1.85
N LEU A 39 7.27 -13.04 2.98
CA LEU A 39 8.08 -12.08 3.73
C LEU A 39 8.92 -12.73 4.84
N SER A 40 8.89 -14.04 5.03
CA SER A 40 9.74 -14.73 5.98
C SER A 40 11.19 -14.83 5.48
N GLY A 41 12.14 -14.56 6.38
CA GLY A 41 13.57 -14.49 6.05
C GLY A 41 13.96 -13.17 5.39
N ASN A 42 15.01 -13.21 4.58
CA ASN A 42 15.57 -12.02 3.92
C ASN A 42 14.93 -11.81 2.55
N VAL A 43 14.30 -10.65 2.37
CA VAL A 43 13.66 -10.25 1.11
C VAL A 43 14.18 -8.87 0.69
N LYS A 44 14.36 -8.68 -0.62
CA LYS A 44 14.67 -7.35 -1.19
C LYS A 44 13.46 -6.81 -1.92
N ALA A 45 13.23 -5.51 -1.76
CA ALA A 45 12.15 -4.80 -2.44
C ALA A 45 12.67 -3.53 -3.12
N TRP A 46 11.99 -3.14 -4.19
CA TRP A 46 12.17 -1.86 -4.86
C TRP A 46 10.82 -1.24 -5.08
N GLY A 47 10.73 0.05 -4.90
CA GLY A 47 9.47 0.73 -5.03
C GLY A 47 9.60 2.21 -5.36
N ILE A 48 8.43 2.79 -5.59
CA ILE A 48 8.29 4.21 -5.90
C ILE A 48 7.26 4.85 -4.98
N LEU A 49 7.47 6.11 -4.68
CA LEU A 49 6.47 6.97 -4.05
C LEU A 49 5.88 7.89 -5.12
N GLN A 50 4.57 7.88 -5.23
CA GLN A 50 3.82 8.72 -6.16
C GLN A 50 2.95 9.72 -5.42
N ASN A 51 2.82 10.92 -5.96
CA ASN A 51 1.84 11.88 -5.49
C ASN A 51 0.44 11.58 -6.06
N ARG A 52 -0.56 12.38 -5.68
CA ARG A 52 -1.95 12.20 -6.13
C ARG A 52 -2.16 12.33 -7.65
N SER A 53 -1.24 13.01 -8.36
CA SER A 53 -1.27 13.11 -9.82
C SER A 53 -0.56 11.95 -10.54
N GLY A 54 -0.05 10.96 -9.78
CA GLY A 54 0.68 9.82 -10.32
C GLY A 54 2.16 10.11 -10.64
N LYS A 55 2.67 11.32 -10.33
CA LYS A 55 4.08 11.65 -10.54
C LYS A 55 4.94 10.96 -9.48
N VAL A 56 5.97 10.23 -9.92
CA VAL A 56 6.99 9.65 -9.04
C VAL A 56 7.78 10.78 -8.36
N THR A 57 7.79 10.78 -7.03
CA THR A 57 8.48 11.77 -6.20
C THR A 57 9.74 11.24 -5.55
N ARG A 58 9.79 9.94 -5.22
CA ARG A 58 10.94 9.25 -4.65
C ARG A 58 10.97 7.79 -5.12
N GLN A 59 12.13 7.19 -5.06
CA GLN A 59 12.34 5.77 -5.29
C GLN A 59 13.09 5.19 -4.09
N PHE A 60 12.96 3.89 -3.87
CA PHE A 60 13.70 3.20 -2.81
C PHE A 60 14.09 1.79 -3.21
N SER A 61 15.14 1.29 -2.58
CA SER A 61 15.36 -0.13 -2.35
C SER A 61 15.18 -0.41 -0.86
N ALA A 62 14.76 -1.61 -0.51
CA ALA A 62 14.60 -2.01 0.88
C ALA A 62 15.13 -3.43 1.09
N ASP A 63 15.81 -3.61 2.22
CA ASP A 63 16.14 -4.91 2.79
C ASP A 63 15.12 -5.20 3.90
N LEU A 64 14.44 -6.35 3.78
CA LEU A 64 13.42 -6.79 4.71
C LEU A 64 13.85 -8.10 5.36
N ASN A 65 13.60 -8.24 6.65
CA ASN A 65 13.82 -9.48 7.39
C ASN A 65 12.56 -9.82 8.18
N GLY A 66 11.87 -10.89 7.79
CA GLY A 66 10.63 -11.34 8.40
C GLY A 66 10.78 -12.57 9.26
N THR A 67 10.13 -12.57 10.43
CA THR A 67 10.01 -13.72 11.31
C THR A 67 8.55 -14.00 11.60
N TRP A 68 8.10 -15.21 11.23
CA TRP A 68 6.73 -15.68 11.43
C TRP A 68 6.67 -16.68 12.59
N ASP A 69 5.77 -16.48 13.56
CA ASP A 69 5.60 -17.34 14.73
C ASP A 69 4.37 -18.25 14.66
N GLY A 70 3.68 -18.29 13.52
CA GLY A 70 2.42 -19.02 13.31
C GLY A 70 1.18 -18.14 13.48
N LYS A 71 1.32 -16.92 13.97
CA LYS A 71 0.22 -15.96 14.16
C LYS A 71 0.60 -14.53 13.81
N LYS A 72 1.83 -14.14 14.12
CA LYS A 72 2.35 -12.79 13.97
C LYS A 72 3.62 -12.80 13.11
N LEU A 73 3.68 -11.89 12.16
CA LEU A 73 4.87 -11.58 11.39
C LEU A 73 5.51 -10.32 11.98
N ILE A 74 6.76 -10.45 12.40
CA ILE A 74 7.64 -9.33 12.69
C ILE A 74 8.46 -9.08 11.44
N LEU A 75 8.38 -7.88 10.88
CA LEU A 75 9.07 -7.51 9.66
C LEU A 75 9.94 -6.28 9.94
N ASP A 76 11.24 -6.49 9.94
CA ASP A 76 12.23 -5.42 9.99
C ASP A 76 12.53 -4.94 8.58
N GLU A 77 12.47 -3.63 8.36
CA GLU A 77 12.68 -2.98 7.08
C GLU A 77 13.77 -1.91 7.19
N GLU A 78 14.70 -1.92 6.25
CA GLU A 78 15.66 -0.85 6.04
C GLU A 78 15.53 -0.31 4.61
N PHE A 79 15.06 0.93 4.49
CA PHE A 79 14.86 1.62 3.23
C PHE A 79 16.07 2.49 2.91
N ASN A 80 16.54 2.40 1.66
CA ASN A 80 17.53 3.29 1.07
C ASN A 80 16.84 4.12 -0.01
N TRP A 81 16.59 5.39 0.29
CA TRP A 81 15.87 6.31 -0.59
C TRP A 81 16.79 6.95 -1.62
N SER A 82 16.24 7.33 -2.78
CA SER A 82 16.97 7.96 -3.89
C SER A 82 17.60 9.32 -3.56
N ASP A 83 17.18 9.97 -2.48
CA ASP A 83 17.76 11.21 -1.97
C ASP A 83 18.83 10.99 -0.89
N GLY A 84 19.21 9.72 -0.64
CA GLY A 84 20.25 9.33 0.32
C GLY A 84 19.74 9.13 1.76
N GLU A 85 18.46 9.34 2.03
CA GLU A 85 17.89 9.03 3.35
C GLU A 85 17.89 7.52 3.58
N VAL A 86 18.23 7.10 4.79
CA VAL A 86 18.07 5.72 5.27
C VAL A 86 17.01 5.71 6.36
N GLN A 87 15.98 4.89 6.19
CA GLN A 87 14.88 4.78 7.14
C GLN A 87 14.72 3.34 7.60
N LYS A 88 14.53 3.14 8.91
CA LYS A 88 14.24 1.83 9.49
C LYS A 88 12.83 1.81 10.04
N ARG A 89 12.16 0.68 9.86
CA ARG A 89 10.82 0.43 10.40
C ARG A 89 10.71 -1.02 10.83
N GLN A 90 9.96 -1.27 11.88
CA GLN A 90 9.53 -2.60 12.27
C GLN A 90 8.02 -2.67 12.25
N TRP A 91 7.48 -3.60 11.50
CA TRP A 91 6.08 -3.98 11.54
C TRP A 91 5.84 -5.15 12.48
N LYS A 92 4.69 -5.09 13.17
CA LYS A 92 4.09 -6.22 13.84
C LYS A 92 2.76 -6.48 13.17
N ILE A 93 2.68 -7.55 12.37
CA ILE A 93 1.52 -7.86 11.52
C ILE A 93 0.86 -9.13 12.03
N ASN A 94 -0.40 -9.03 12.44
CA ASN A 94 -1.23 -10.16 12.84
C ASN A 94 -2.05 -10.63 11.65
N LYS A 95 -2.08 -11.94 11.42
CA LYS A 95 -3.03 -12.56 10.50
C LYS A 95 -4.35 -12.77 11.25
N LEU A 96 -5.45 -12.19 10.75
CA LEU A 96 -6.78 -12.32 11.34
C LEU A 96 -7.53 -13.50 10.74
N ASP A 97 -7.47 -13.64 9.42
CA ASP A 97 -8.01 -14.76 8.68
C ASP A 97 -7.22 -15.00 7.37
N GLU A 98 -7.79 -15.76 6.45
CA GLU A 98 -7.16 -16.09 5.17
C GLU A 98 -6.85 -14.87 4.29
N HIS A 99 -7.62 -13.78 4.45
CA HIS A 99 -7.56 -12.61 3.59
C HIS A 99 -7.25 -11.32 4.33
N LEU A 100 -7.32 -11.32 5.67
CA LEU A 100 -7.27 -10.11 6.48
C LEU A 100 -6.06 -10.11 7.42
N TYR A 101 -5.39 -8.97 7.45
CA TYR A 101 -4.23 -8.71 8.30
C TYR A 101 -4.39 -7.36 8.99
N GLU A 102 -3.82 -7.24 10.17
CA GLU A 102 -3.65 -5.97 10.87
C GLU A 102 -2.19 -5.77 11.25
N GLY A 103 -1.71 -4.53 11.13
CA GLY A 103 -0.33 -4.22 11.46
C GLY A 103 -0.17 -2.91 12.22
N VAL A 104 0.90 -2.84 13.01
CA VAL A 104 1.33 -1.61 13.67
C VAL A 104 2.82 -1.39 13.43
N ALA A 105 3.23 -0.12 13.31
CA ALA A 105 4.61 0.30 13.23
C ALA A 105 4.76 1.66 13.94
N GLY A 106 6.00 2.04 14.30
CA GLY A 106 6.24 3.21 15.13
C GLY A 106 5.84 4.55 14.51
N ASP A 107 5.87 4.64 13.18
CA ASP A 107 5.51 5.82 12.40
C ASP A 107 4.10 5.75 11.79
N VAL A 108 3.31 4.74 12.18
CA VAL A 108 1.95 4.52 11.68
C VAL A 108 0.94 4.97 12.73
N VAL A 109 -0.07 5.73 12.29
CA VAL A 109 -1.17 6.18 13.14
C VAL A 109 -2.21 5.07 13.25
N GLY A 110 -2.42 4.56 14.47
CA GLY A 110 -3.39 3.49 14.70
C GLY A 110 -2.95 2.16 14.09
N THR A 111 -3.89 1.44 13.50
CA THR A 111 -3.70 0.11 12.94
C THR A 111 -3.81 0.14 11.42
N ALA A 112 -2.82 -0.41 10.74
CA ALA A 112 -2.87 -0.68 9.31
C ALA A 112 -3.78 -1.87 9.00
N LYS A 113 -4.45 -1.86 7.84
CA LYS A 113 -5.31 -2.96 7.38
C LYS A 113 -4.75 -3.59 6.12
N GLY A 114 -4.57 -4.90 6.14
CA GLY A 114 -4.07 -5.69 5.02
C GLY A 114 -5.15 -6.56 4.41
N PHE A 115 -5.13 -6.63 3.07
CA PHE A 115 -6.06 -7.43 2.28
C PHE A 115 -5.29 -8.26 1.27
N SER A 116 -5.44 -9.59 1.30
CA SER A 116 -4.75 -10.54 0.42
C SER A 116 -5.74 -11.34 -0.40
N TYR A 117 -5.70 -11.20 -1.73
CA TYR A 117 -6.56 -11.94 -2.66
C TYR A 117 -5.77 -12.34 -3.91
N GLY A 118 -5.71 -13.64 -4.22
CA GLY A 118 -4.88 -14.14 -5.31
C GLY A 118 -3.42 -13.66 -5.18
N PRO A 119 -2.80 -13.12 -6.24
CA PRO A 119 -1.42 -12.61 -6.19
C PRO A 119 -1.30 -11.20 -5.62
N ALA A 120 -2.39 -10.55 -5.21
CA ALA A 120 -2.40 -9.17 -4.78
C ALA A 120 -2.47 -9.04 -3.25
N PHE A 121 -1.67 -8.12 -2.72
CA PHE A 121 -1.75 -7.67 -1.34
C PHE A 121 -1.86 -6.14 -1.31
N LYS A 122 -2.77 -5.63 -0.52
CA LYS A 122 -2.94 -4.20 -0.26
C LYS A 122 -2.82 -3.95 1.23
N PHE A 123 -1.98 -2.99 1.60
CA PHE A 123 -1.84 -2.55 2.97
C PHE A 123 -2.18 -1.07 3.06
N GLU A 124 -3.19 -0.74 3.85
CA GLU A 124 -3.71 0.63 4.00
C GLU A 124 -3.35 1.17 5.39
N TYR A 125 -2.68 2.30 5.44
CA TYR A 125 -2.27 2.95 6.68
C TYR A 125 -2.03 4.44 6.51
N VAL A 126 -1.94 5.14 7.63
CA VAL A 126 -1.61 6.57 7.71
C VAL A 126 -0.24 6.70 8.35
N LEU A 127 0.69 7.35 7.65
CA LEU A 127 2.03 7.66 8.17
C LEU A 127 2.07 9.04 8.82
N LEU A 128 2.85 9.14 9.91
CA LEU A 128 3.37 10.40 10.41
C LEU A 128 4.75 10.62 9.79
N VAL A 129 4.88 11.66 8.97
CA VAL A 129 6.17 12.04 8.39
C VAL A 129 6.55 13.45 8.81
N PRO A 130 7.82 13.69 9.19
CA PRO A 130 8.30 15.03 9.47
C PRO A 130 8.45 15.80 8.15
N VAL A 131 7.68 16.89 8.00
CA VAL A 131 7.80 17.81 6.87
C VAL A 131 8.08 19.19 7.41
N LYS A 132 9.26 19.73 7.14
CA LYS A 132 9.70 21.08 7.59
C LYS A 132 9.45 21.31 9.10
N GLY A 133 9.77 20.30 9.94
CA GLY A 133 9.62 20.37 11.39
C GLY A 133 8.17 20.21 11.89
N LYS A 134 7.23 19.85 11.03
CA LYS A 134 5.84 19.51 11.38
C LYS A 134 5.54 18.08 10.98
N GLU A 135 4.77 17.37 11.79
CA GLU A 135 4.26 16.04 11.42
C GLU A 135 3.11 16.21 10.42
N MET A 136 3.15 15.41 9.35
CA MET A 136 2.11 15.35 8.33
C MET A 136 1.60 13.92 8.19
N LYS A 137 0.28 13.74 8.09
CA LYS A 137 -0.35 12.45 7.82
C LYS A 137 -0.37 12.19 6.32
N ILE A 138 0.11 11.02 5.92
CA ILE A 138 0.03 10.51 4.54
C ILE A 138 -0.81 9.23 4.55
N THR A 139 -1.76 9.11 3.62
CA THR A 139 -2.63 7.94 3.48
C THR A 139 -2.35 7.30 2.13
#